data_eac1717a81ab88f11715743f01a0da8a
#
_entry.id   eac1717a81ab88f11715743f01a0da8a
#
_cell.length_a   1.000
_cell.length_b   1.000
_cell.length_c   1.000
_cell.angle_alpha   90.00
_cell.angle_beta   90.00
_cell.angle_gamma   90.00
#
_symmetry.space_group_name_H-M   'P 1'
#
loop_
_entity.id
_entity.type
_entity.pdbx_description
1 polymer ?
#
loop_
_entity_poly.entity_id
_entity_poly.type
_entity_poly.pdbx_seq_one_letter_code
_entity_poly.pdbx_strand_id
1 'polypeptide(L)'
;MRRISVIRNAGRAVLAPGIAAAVLAGGVAHATDAEPKPAGTAPISSSADGPSISADGRYVAFASPARDLVAGDTNRADDVFVRDRQTGVITRVSVDSAGNQADNVSRNPSISADGRYVAFESFATNLVAGDTNRYRDVFVHDLQTGETTRVSVAGHGEQSDSESSHPSISADGRFVAFDSPASNLVSGDTNDSHDVFVRDRQTGETTRVSVDSNGRQGDGISQLPSISADGRHVAFSSGAKTLSLFPDNNHADDVFVHDRLTGYTDRISVGPDGAEGNSASRTATISADGRFVAFESTASNLVAGDTGGRFDTDIFLYDRVTRTTTQVNLGPDGLSDDRTPGQERTTLSADGRYIAFVSGEDKLVTGDTNSSWDVYVRDRVTATTTRVSVADDGSQSNGHSYSPSISADGHHVAFTTSATNLGGDGTSRRFNLYVRGLGN
;
A
#
# COMPACT_ATOMS: atom_id res chain seq x y z
N MET A 1 -21.39 56.91 -38.22
CA MET A 1 -20.97 58.29 -37.98
C MET A 1 -20.23 58.38 -36.64
N ARG A 2 -19.16 59.11 -36.69
CA ARG A 2 -18.19 59.55 -35.68
C ARG A 2 -16.95 58.62 -35.49
N ARG A 3 -15.93 59.16 -36.12
CA ARG A 3 -14.48 59.00 -36.04
C ARG A 3 -13.93 59.54 -34.71
N ILE A 4 -12.66 59.24 -34.51
CA ILE A 4 -11.61 60.05 -33.83
C ILE A 4 -10.98 59.20 -32.69
N SER A 5 -9.68 59.15 -32.49
CA SER A 5 -8.44 59.62 -33.14
C SER A 5 -7.24 58.96 -32.44
N VAL A 6 -6.21 58.75 -33.21
CA VAL A 6 -4.87 58.31 -32.80
C VAL A 6 -4.14 59.48 -32.12
N ILE A 7 -3.43 59.24 -31.02
CA ILE A 7 -2.29 60.08 -30.63
C ILE A 7 -1.07 59.19 -30.38
N ARG A 8 -0.07 59.35 -31.26
CA ARG A 8 1.31 58.98 -31.06
C ARG A 8 2.00 60.06 -30.22
N ASN A 9 2.83 59.68 -29.26
CA ASN A 9 3.87 60.56 -28.77
C ASN A 9 5.20 59.78 -28.72
N ALA A 10 6.14 60.26 -29.49
CA ALA A 10 7.56 59.91 -29.51
C ALA A 10 8.31 60.77 -28.49
N GLY A 11 9.23 60.17 -27.74
CA GLY A 11 10.09 60.88 -26.79
C GLY A 11 11.42 60.19 -26.58
N ARG A 12 12.38 60.59 -27.35
CA ARG A 12 13.82 60.78 -27.15
C ARG A 12 14.63 59.81 -26.25
N ALA A 13 15.57 59.16 -26.91
CA ALA A 13 16.77 58.54 -26.36
C ALA A 13 17.71 59.61 -25.76
N VAL A 14 18.28 59.31 -24.59
CA VAL A 14 19.48 59.98 -24.04
C VAL A 14 20.54 58.90 -23.84
N LEU A 15 21.62 59.04 -24.60
CA LEU A 15 22.89 58.34 -24.42
C LEU A 15 23.69 58.96 -23.26
N ALA A 16 24.22 58.16 -22.35
CA ALA A 16 25.30 58.52 -21.46
C ALA A 16 26.32 57.35 -21.30
N PRO A 17 27.57 57.64 -20.94
CA PRO A 17 28.73 56.93 -21.50
C PRO A 17 29.20 55.71 -20.69
N GLY A 18 29.98 54.88 -21.35
CA GLY A 18 30.51 53.61 -20.91
C GLY A 18 31.43 53.68 -19.68
N ILE A 19 31.28 52.64 -18.83
CA ILE A 19 32.26 52.24 -17.83
C ILE A 19 32.69 50.83 -18.21
N ALA A 20 34.00 50.66 -18.49
CA ALA A 20 34.64 49.38 -18.69
C ALA A 20 34.63 48.60 -17.36
N ALA A 21 33.93 47.46 -17.32
CA ALA A 21 34.01 46.54 -16.20
C ALA A 21 35.06 45.46 -16.52
N ALA A 22 36.06 45.38 -15.66
CA ALA A 22 37.09 44.36 -15.64
C ALA A 22 36.45 42.98 -15.38
N VAL A 23 36.71 42.01 -16.26
CA VAL A 23 36.36 40.62 -16.08
C VAL A 23 37.31 40.03 -15.03
N LEU A 24 36.84 39.93 -13.80
CA LEU A 24 37.42 39.06 -12.79
C LEU A 24 36.84 37.65 -13.04
N ALA A 25 37.70 36.73 -13.48
CA ALA A 25 37.39 35.29 -13.51
C ALA A 25 37.35 34.79 -12.06
N GLY A 26 36.19 34.90 -11.42
CA GLY A 26 35.86 34.23 -10.19
C GLY A 26 35.36 32.84 -10.52
N GLY A 27 36.16 31.80 -10.20
CA GLY A 27 35.69 30.41 -10.25
C GLY A 27 34.47 30.26 -9.35
N VAL A 28 33.34 29.91 -9.96
CA VAL A 28 32.16 29.48 -9.22
C VAL A 28 32.51 28.11 -8.64
N ALA A 29 32.86 28.08 -7.35
CA ALA A 29 32.86 26.85 -6.60
C ALA A 29 31.41 26.33 -6.68
N HIS A 30 31.19 25.23 -7.37
CA HIS A 30 29.98 24.45 -7.22
C HIS A 30 29.93 24.01 -5.74
N ALA A 31 29.12 24.69 -4.94
CA ALA A 31 28.63 24.10 -3.72
C ALA A 31 27.93 22.83 -4.18
N THR A 32 28.50 21.69 -3.86
CA THR A 32 27.75 20.44 -3.86
C THR A 32 26.67 20.66 -2.80
N ASP A 33 25.46 20.94 -3.26
CA ASP A 33 24.27 20.82 -2.41
C ASP A 33 24.30 19.39 -1.90
N ALA A 34 24.78 19.23 -0.66
CA ALA A 34 24.62 17.98 0.05
C ALA A 34 23.11 17.81 0.19
N GLU A 35 22.59 16.79 -0.46
CA GLU A 35 21.20 16.37 -0.28
C GLU A 35 20.90 16.37 1.22
N PRO A 36 19.73 16.90 1.65
CA PRO A 36 19.38 16.92 3.07
C PRO A 36 19.46 15.49 3.59
N LYS A 37 20.31 15.28 4.60
CA LYS A 37 20.52 13.98 5.23
C LYS A 37 19.15 13.45 5.66
N PRO A 38 18.71 12.27 5.16
CA PRO A 38 17.42 11.70 5.55
C PRO A 38 17.34 11.60 7.06
N ALA A 39 16.18 11.91 7.63
CA ALA A 39 15.93 11.78 9.06
C ALA A 39 16.27 10.35 9.49
N GLY A 40 17.12 10.19 10.51
CA GLY A 40 17.76 8.94 10.89
C GLY A 40 16.78 7.77 10.98
N THR A 41 17.18 6.63 10.47
CA THR A 41 16.51 5.34 10.62
C THR A 41 16.77 4.82 12.03
N ALA A 42 15.82 5.02 12.95
CA ALA A 42 15.84 4.31 14.22
C ALA A 42 14.85 3.15 14.16
N PRO A 43 15.19 1.96 14.69
CA PRO A 43 14.25 0.85 14.73
C PRO A 43 13.03 1.26 15.55
N ILE A 44 11.83 0.99 15.00
CA ILE A 44 10.57 1.26 15.68
C ILE A 44 10.23 0.14 16.65
N SER A 45 10.50 -1.10 16.24
CA SER A 45 10.26 -2.31 17.03
C SER A 45 11.18 -3.43 16.56
N SER A 46 11.51 -4.35 17.47
CA SER A 46 12.09 -5.65 17.14
C SER A 46 10.95 -6.67 16.93
N SER A 47 11.07 -7.53 15.93
CA SER A 47 10.08 -8.59 15.63
C SER A 47 8.71 -8.05 15.18
N ALA A 48 8.70 -7.08 14.25
CA ALA A 48 7.48 -6.55 13.66
C ALA A 48 7.19 -7.15 12.28
N ASP A 49 5.92 -7.19 11.90
CA ASP A 49 5.44 -7.64 10.60
C ASP A 49 4.29 -6.76 10.10
N GLY A 50 4.12 -6.70 8.76
CA GLY A 50 3.00 -6.09 8.08
C GLY A 50 2.74 -4.63 8.46
N PRO A 51 3.70 -3.69 8.34
CA PRO A 51 3.46 -2.31 8.71
C PRO A 51 2.42 -1.64 7.81
N SER A 52 1.65 -0.72 8.41
CA SER A 52 0.74 0.21 7.74
C SER A 52 0.98 1.61 8.28
N ILE A 53 1.27 2.58 7.39
CA ILE A 53 1.65 3.94 7.78
C ILE A 53 0.55 4.95 7.48
N SER A 54 0.33 5.94 8.37
CA SER A 54 -0.64 7.03 8.16
C SER A 54 -0.24 7.96 7.01
N ALA A 55 -1.18 8.79 6.55
CA ALA A 55 -1.00 9.65 5.38
C ALA A 55 0.20 10.59 5.48
N ASP A 56 0.47 11.11 6.67
CA ASP A 56 1.57 12.03 6.98
C ASP A 56 2.85 11.31 7.47
N GLY A 57 2.84 9.99 7.48
CA GLY A 57 3.95 9.19 7.98
C GLY A 57 4.16 9.23 9.49
N ARG A 58 3.25 9.84 10.28
CA ARG A 58 3.41 9.98 11.73
C ARG A 58 3.12 8.69 12.48
N TYR A 59 2.03 8.01 12.15
CA TYR A 59 1.61 6.80 12.83
C TYR A 59 1.95 5.57 12.02
N VAL A 60 2.50 4.56 12.69
CA VAL A 60 2.80 3.26 12.07
C VAL A 60 2.14 2.18 12.90
N ALA A 61 1.17 1.48 12.28
CA ALA A 61 0.58 0.27 12.81
C ALA A 61 1.41 -0.95 12.38
N PHE A 62 1.59 -1.93 13.26
CA PHE A 62 2.36 -3.15 12.99
C PHE A 62 1.94 -4.28 13.93
N ALA A 63 2.17 -5.51 13.53
CA ALA A 63 2.02 -6.69 14.38
C ALA A 63 3.36 -7.08 15.00
N SER A 64 3.36 -7.59 16.24
CA SER A 64 4.59 -8.07 16.89
C SER A 64 4.31 -9.06 18.02
N PRO A 65 5.14 -10.12 18.18
CA PRO A 65 5.14 -11.01 19.35
C PRO A 65 6.01 -10.49 20.51
N ALA A 66 6.57 -9.27 20.41
CA ALA A 66 7.47 -8.72 21.42
C ALA A 66 6.71 -8.26 22.66
N ARG A 67 7.08 -8.77 23.82
CA ARG A 67 6.37 -8.57 25.09
C ARG A 67 6.78 -7.33 25.89
N ASP A 68 7.80 -6.65 25.42
CA ASP A 68 8.43 -5.51 26.09
C ASP A 68 8.07 -4.17 25.43
N LEU A 69 7.22 -4.17 24.41
CA LEU A 69 6.78 -2.94 23.73
C LEU A 69 5.84 -2.11 24.61
N VAL A 70 4.98 -2.76 25.37
CA VAL A 70 4.08 -2.14 26.33
C VAL A 70 4.00 -2.99 27.61
N ALA A 71 3.70 -2.35 28.74
CA ALA A 71 3.50 -3.08 30.00
C ALA A 71 2.26 -3.99 29.92
N GLY A 72 2.30 -5.14 30.63
CA GLY A 72 1.16 -6.03 30.77
C GLY A 72 0.90 -6.92 29.56
N ASP A 73 1.89 -7.19 28.73
CA ASP A 73 1.79 -8.19 27.69
C ASP A 73 1.99 -9.60 28.27
N THR A 74 0.92 -10.40 28.24
CA THR A 74 0.86 -11.70 28.93
C THR A 74 0.37 -12.86 28.07
N ASN A 75 -0.23 -12.59 26.86
CA ASN A 75 -0.89 -13.62 26.05
C ASN A 75 0.07 -14.52 25.26
N ARG A 76 1.32 -14.09 25.04
CA ARG A 76 2.34 -14.78 24.22
C ARG A 76 1.95 -14.93 22.74
N ALA A 77 1.11 -14.08 22.26
CA ALA A 77 0.63 -14.04 20.88
C ALA A 77 1.18 -12.78 20.16
N ASP A 78 0.98 -12.73 18.86
CA ASP A 78 1.21 -11.49 18.13
C ASP A 78 0.07 -10.53 18.46
N ASP A 79 0.43 -9.32 18.85
CA ASP A 79 -0.47 -8.21 19.09
C ASP A 79 -0.27 -7.11 18.03
N VAL A 80 -1.30 -6.31 17.81
CA VAL A 80 -1.21 -5.12 16.94
C VAL A 80 -0.92 -3.88 17.78
N PHE A 81 0.04 -3.09 17.33
CA PHE A 81 0.50 -1.87 17.96
C PHE A 81 0.45 -0.70 16.97
N VAL A 82 0.38 0.51 17.52
CA VAL A 82 0.64 1.76 16.80
C VAL A 82 1.75 2.52 17.50
N ARG A 83 2.75 2.94 16.72
CA ARG A 83 3.76 3.90 17.18
C ARG A 83 3.46 5.29 16.65
N ASP A 84 3.37 6.28 17.52
CA ASP A 84 3.48 7.69 17.16
C ASP A 84 4.96 8.07 17.04
N ARG A 85 5.43 8.34 15.85
CA ARG A 85 6.83 8.68 15.56
C ARG A 85 7.23 10.04 16.12
N GLN A 86 6.26 10.94 16.31
CA GLN A 86 6.54 12.28 16.87
C GLN A 86 6.81 12.23 18.38
N THR A 87 6.03 11.43 19.12
CA THR A 87 6.16 11.31 20.57
C THR A 87 6.99 10.11 21.01
N GLY A 88 7.18 9.12 20.15
CA GLY A 88 7.81 7.85 20.44
C GLY A 88 6.94 6.86 21.22
N VAL A 89 5.68 7.22 21.51
CA VAL A 89 4.76 6.37 22.26
C VAL A 89 4.31 5.18 21.41
N ILE A 90 4.28 3.99 22.02
CA ILE A 90 3.70 2.78 21.45
C ILE A 90 2.42 2.44 22.22
N THR A 91 1.33 2.18 21.50
CA THR A 91 0.03 1.80 22.05
C THR A 91 -0.40 0.46 21.46
N ARG A 92 -0.85 -0.51 22.31
CA ARG A 92 -1.48 -1.73 21.84
C ARG A 92 -2.91 -1.40 21.41
N VAL A 93 -3.32 -1.85 20.22
CA VAL A 93 -4.67 -1.66 19.66
C VAL A 93 -5.47 -2.95 19.58
N SER A 94 -4.82 -4.12 19.74
CA SER A 94 -5.49 -5.42 19.93
C SER A 94 -6.01 -5.56 21.36
N VAL A 95 -6.97 -4.70 21.71
CA VAL A 95 -7.62 -4.65 23.04
C VAL A 95 -9.13 -4.52 22.89
N ASP A 96 -9.88 -4.95 23.90
CA ASP A 96 -11.31 -4.65 23.99
C ASP A 96 -11.55 -3.16 24.34
N SER A 97 -12.82 -2.73 24.34
CA SER A 97 -13.17 -1.33 24.66
C SER A 97 -12.92 -0.94 26.13
N ALA A 98 -12.57 -1.87 27.00
CA ALA A 98 -12.13 -1.61 28.37
C ALA A 98 -10.59 -1.59 28.49
N GLY A 99 -9.86 -1.82 27.41
CA GLY A 99 -8.40 -1.86 27.37
C GLY A 99 -7.79 -3.21 27.75
N ASN A 100 -8.58 -4.28 27.86
CA ASN A 100 -8.07 -5.62 28.13
C ASN A 100 -7.44 -6.20 26.86
N GLN A 101 -6.28 -6.83 27.01
CA GLN A 101 -5.52 -7.47 25.93
C GLN A 101 -6.33 -8.58 25.24
N ALA A 102 -6.18 -8.70 23.92
CA ALA A 102 -6.63 -9.84 23.14
C ALA A 102 -6.09 -11.16 23.72
N ASP A 103 -6.93 -12.19 23.78
CA ASP A 103 -6.56 -13.51 24.30
C ASP A 103 -5.85 -14.39 23.26
N ASN A 104 -5.75 -13.93 22.00
CA ASN A 104 -5.15 -14.68 20.90
C ASN A 104 -4.50 -13.74 19.87
N VAL A 105 -3.89 -14.32 18.82
CA VAL A 105 -3.14 -13.65 17.76
C VAL A 105 -3.97 -12.59 17.06
N SER A 106 -3.37 -11.40 16.88
CA SER A 106 -3.89 -10.28 16.09
C SER A 106 -2.82 -9.80 15.10
N ARG A 107 -3.18 -9.58 13.81
CA ARG A 107 -2.24 -9.30 12.72
C ARG A 107 -2.86 -8.41 11.64
N ASN A 108 -2.07 -8.18 10.57
CA ASN A 108 -2.46 -7.49 9.33
C ASN A 108 -3.16 -6.15 9.56
N PRO A 109 -2.51 -5.21 10.25
CA PRO A 109 -3.11 -3.91 10.50
C PRO A 109 -3.24 -3.08 9.22
N SER A 110 -4.32 -2.29 9.14
CA SER A 110 -4.55 -1.24 8.16
C SER A 110 -5.00 0.03 8.89
N ILE A 111 -4.21 1.11 8.79
CA ILE A 111 -4.45 2.36 9.52
C ILE A 111 -5.11 3.42 8.65
N SER A 112 -6.06 4.20 9.21
CA SER A 112 -6.67 5.34 8.53
C SER A 112 -5.67 6.48 8.27
N ALA A 113 -6.02 7.39 7.37
CA ALA A 113 -5.13 8.47 6.94
C ALA A 113 -4.67 9.38 8.09
N ASP A 114 -5.54 9.64 9.05
CA ASP A 114 -5.30 10.46 10.24
C ASP A 114 -4.62 9.70 11.40
N GLY A 115 -4.43 8.38 11.24
CA GLY A 115 -3.86 7.51 12.28
C GLY A 115 -4.82 7.15 13.40
N ARG A 116 -6.13 7.52 13.31
CA ARG A 116 -7.10 7.31 14.37
C ARG A 116 -7.64 5.88 14.43
N TYR A 117 -8.00 5.32 13.27
CA TYR A 117 -8.63 4.00 13.19
C TYR A 117 -7.63 2.96 12.70
N VAL A 118 -7.61 1.81 13.36
CA VAL A 118 -6.81 0.65 12.93
C VAL A 118 -7.73 -0.53 12.74
N ALA A 119 -7.85 -0.99 11.49
CA ALA A 119 -8.45 -2.27 11.17
C ALA A 119 -7.39 -3.37 11.32
N PHE A 120 -7.77 -4.53 11.86
CA PHE A 120 -6.88 -5.67 12.01
C PHE A 120 -7.69 -6.97 12.07
N GLU A 121 -7.03 -8.08 11.82
CA GLU A 121 -7.63 -9.42 11.98
C GLU A 121 -7.18 -10.06 13.28
N SER A 122 -8.04 -10.82 13.91
CA SER A 122 -7.75 -11.50 15.19
C SER A 122 -8.51 -12.79 15.36
N PHE A 123 -7.85 -13.78 16.02
CA PHE A 123 -8.47 -15.00 16.54
C PHE A 123 -8.96 -14.85 18.00
N ALA A 124 -8.83 -13.65 18.57
CA ALA A 124 -9.21 -13.41 19.96
C ALA A 124 -10.72 -13.41 20.13
N THR A 125 -11.19 -14.08 21.21
CA THR A 125 -12.61 -14.22 21.52
C THR A 125 -13.14 -13.18 22.50
N ASN A 126 -12.26 -12.32 23.04
CA ASN A 126 -12.59 -11.37 24.09
C ASN A 126 -12.59 -9.89 23.63
N LEU A 127 -12.31 -9.59 22.37
CA LEU A 127 -12.26 -8.21 21.87
C LEU A 127 -13.62 -7.52 21.85
N VAL A 128 -14.69 -8.29 21.61
CA VAL A 128 -16.09 -7.83 21.67
C VAL A 128 -16.96 -8.86 22.37
N ALA A 129 -18.06 -8.41 22.96
CA ALA A 129 -19.03 -9.33 23.54
C ALA A 129 -19.71 -10.19 22.44
N GLY A 130 -19.96 -11.48 22.74
CA GLY A 130 -20.68 -12.36 21.82
C GLY A 130 -19.84 -12.90 20.66
N ASP A 131 -18.54 -12.89 20.79
CA ASP A 131 -17.66 -13.63 19.88
C ASP A 131 -17.66 -15.11 20.28
N THR A 132 -18.26 -15.93 19.43
CA THR A 132 -18.55 -17.36 19.76
C THR A 132 -18.12 -18.32 18.66
N ASN A 133 -17.73 -17.83 17.46
CA ASN A 133 -17.43 -18.69 16.32
C ASN A 133 -16.02 -19.30 16.36
N ARG A 134 -15.09 -18.72 17.12
CA ARG A 134 -13.67 -19.12 17.18
C ARG A 134 -12.92 -19.02 15.85
N TYR A 135 -13.46 -18.31 14.90
CA TYR A 135 -12.80 -17.99 13.66
C TYR A 135 -12.01 -16.69 13.80
N ARG A 136 -11.21 -16.41 12.83
CA ARG A 136 -10.56 -15.12 12.66
C ARG A 136 -11.59 -14.11 12.19
N ASP A 137 -11.71 -13.02 12.92
CA ASP A 137 -12.60 -11.91 12.62
C ASP A 137 -11.81 -10.64 12.30
N VAL A 138 -12.45 -9.67 11.63
CA VAL A 138 -11.89 -8.35 11.38
C VAL A 138 -12.50 -7.35 12.37
N PHE A 139 -11.62 -6.59 13.03
CA PHE A 139 -11.95 -5.57 14.01
C PHE A 139 -11.44 -4.19 13.58
N VAL A 140 -12.03 -3.14 14.14
CA VAL A 140 -11.49 -1.77 14.11
C VAL A 140 -11.41 -1.25 15.53
N HIS A 141 -10.22 -0.74 15.90
CA HIS A 141 -9.99 0.01 17.13
C HIS A 141 -9.89 1.51 16.83
N ASP A 142 -10.60 2.33 17.59
CA ASP A 142 -10.54 3.80 17.56
C ASP A 142 -9.59 4.28 18.66
N LEU A 143 -8.40 4.74 18.29
CA LEU A 143 -7.38 5.25 19.21
C LEU A 143 -7.83 6.49 20.00
N GLN A 144 -8.85 7.23 19.52
CA GLN A 144 -9.35 8.41 20.22
C GLN A 144 -10.36 8.07 21.32
N THR A 145 -11.25 7.10 21.07
CA THR A 145 -12.30 6.70 22.03
C THR A 145 -11.94 5.48 22.84
N GLY A 146 -11.00 4.65 22.36
CA GLY A 146 -10.67 3.35 22.90
C GLY A 146 -11.66 2.25 22.53
N GLU A 147 -12.63 2.52 21.66
CA GLU A 147 -13.65 1.57 21.26
C GLU A 147 -13.10 0.55 20.26
N THR A 148 -13.38 -0.75 20.49
CA THR A 148 -13.13 -1.85 19.54
C THR A 148 -14.45 -2.39 19.04
N THR A 149 -14.62 -2.48 17.72
CA THR A 149 -15.82 -3.01 17.05
C THR A 149 -15.45 -4.09 16.06
N ARG A 150 -16.26 -5.15 15.97
CA ARG A 150 -16.15 -6.16 14.90
C ARG A 150 -16.82 -5.66 13.64
N VAL A 151 -16.14 -5.77 12.49
CA VAL A 151 -16.64 -5.37 11.17
C VAL A 151 -17.02 -6.54 10.28
N SER A 152 -16.51 -7.75 10.55
CA SER A 152 -16.90 -9.00 9.89
C SER A 152 -18.26 -9.50 10.39
N VAL A 153 -19.30 -8.70 10.10
CA VAL A 153 -20.68 -8.97 10.51
C VAL A 153 -21.65 -8.71 9.35
N ALA A 154 -22.77 -9.42 9.34
CA ALA A 154 -23.88 -9.15 8.42
C ALA A 154 -24.52 -7.78 8.67
N GLY A 155 -25.39 -7.33 7.77
CA GLY A 155 -26.07 -6.03 7.88
C GLY A 155 -26.89 -5.84 9.18
N HIS A 156 -27.37 -6.91 9.77
CA HIS A 156 -28.10 -6.89 11.05
C HIS A 156 -27.19 -7.14 12.27
N GLY A 157 -25.86 -7.24 12.07
CA GLY A 157 -24.88 -7.41 13.12
C GLY A 157 -24.63 -8.85 13.54
N GLU A 158 -25.18 -9.82 12.82
CA GLU A 158 -24.84 -11.24 13.05
C GLU A 158 -23.37 -11.48 12.70
N GLN A 159 -22.71 -12.25 13.55
CA GLN A 159 -21.33 -12.69 13.38
C GLN A 159 -21.17 -13.54 12.12
N SER A 160 -20.04 -13.40 11.41
CA SER A 160 -19.70 -14.27 10.29
C SER A 160 -19.66 -15.74 10.72
N ASP A 161 -20.14 -16.64 9.86
CA ASP A 161 -20.12 -18.10 10.11
C ASP A 161 -18.80 -18.76 9.69
N SER A 162 -17.84 -17.98 9.20
CA SER A 162 -16.48 -18.41 8.86
C SER A 162 -15.44 -17.31 9.11
N GLU A 163 -14.18 -17.57 8.79
CA GLU A 163 -13.09 -16.61 8.96
C GLU A 163 -13.21 -15.36 8.06
N SER A 164 -12.64 -14.26 8.51
CA SER A 164 -12.52 -13.01 7.75
C SER A 164 -11.11 -12.43 7.88
N SER A 165 -10.56 -11.88 6.79
CA SER A 165 -9.13 -11.59 6.68
C SER A 165 -8.84 -10.35 5.85
N HIS A 166 -7.56 -9.94 5.83
CA HIS A 166 -6.96 -8.93 4.97
C HIS A 166 -7.73 -7.61 4.96
N PRO A 167 -7.92 -6.98 6.12
CA PRO A 167 -8.63 -5.71 6.18
C PRO A 167 -7.89 -4.60 5.43
N SER A 168 -8.66 -3.76 4.74
CA SER A 168 -8.21 -2.50 4.12
C SER A 168 -9.20 -1.40 4.48
N ILE A 169 -8.72 -0.34 5.16
CA ILE A 169 -9.57 0.73 5.68
C ILE A 169 -9.49 2.00 4.84
N SER A 170 -10.62 2.69 4.63
CA SER A 170 -10.66 4.00 3.95
C SER A 170 -9.97 5.10 4.75
N ALA A 171 -9.65 6.22 4.10
CA ALA A 171 -8.90 7.31 4.72
C ALA A 171 -9.57 7.89 5.97
N ASP A 172 -10.88 7.96 6.00
CA ASP A 172 -11.70 8.45 7.11
C ASP A 172 -12.08 7.38 8.15
N GLY A 173 -11.65 6.12 7.92
CA GLY A 173 -11.97 4.99 8.79
C GLY A 173 -13.42 4.49 8.68
N ARG A 174 -14.24 5.01 7.74
CA ARG A 174 -15.65 4.64 7.59
C ARG A 174 -15.85 3.28 6.95
N PHE A 175 -15.13 3.02 5.85
CA PHE A 175 -15.27 1.79 5.08
C PHE A 175 -14.13 0.83 5.36
N VAL A 176 -14.45 -0.44 5.55
CA VAL A 176 -13.46 -1.51 5.69
C VAL A 176 -13.78 -2.59 4.69
N ALA A 177 -12.85 -2.81 3.74
CA ALA A 177 -12.88 -3.95 2.85
C ALA A 177 -12.16 -5.14 3.52
N PHE A 178 -12.66 -6.35 3.31
CA PHE A 178 -12.07 -7.59 3.82
C PHE A 178 -12.53 -8.77 2.96
N ASP A 179 -11.86 -9.90 3.03
CA ASP A 179 -12.30 -11.13 2.39
C ASP A 179 -12.73 -12.19 3.39
N SER A 180 -13.70 -13.01 2.98
CA SER A 180 -14.27 -14.06 3.82
C SER A 180 -14.96 -15.14 2.97
N PRO A 181 -14.89 -16.43 3.38
CA PRO A 181 -15.74 -17.49 2.82
C PRO A 181 -17.08 -17.64 3.57
N ALA A 182 -17.43 -16.67 4.44
CA ALA A 182 -18.65 -16.73 5.23
C ALA A 182 -19.90 -16.56 4.36
N SER A 183 -20.85 -17.48 4.50
CA SER A 183 -22.06 -17.52 3.67
C SER A 183 -23.19 -16.60 4.16
N ASN A 184 -23.08 -16.07 5.38
CA ASN A 184 -24.12 -15.29 6.06
C ASN A 184 -23.92 -13.78 6.08
N LEU A 185 -22.79 -13.25 5.57
CA LEU A 185 -22.50 -11.81 5.58
C LEU A 185 -23.46 -11.00 4.70
N VAL A 186 -23.89 -11.58 3.59
CA VAL A 186 -24.92 -11.04 2.67
C VAL A 186 -25.87 -12.12 2.23
N SER A 187 -27.09 -11.75 1.85
CA SER A 187 -28.04 -12.69 1.26
C SER A 187 -27.58 -13.17 -0.13
N GLY A 188 -27.82 -14.42 -0.46
CA GLY A 188 -27.52 -14.99 -1.78
C GLY A 188 -26.04 -15.27 -2.01
N ASP A 189 -25.30 -15.52 -0.96
CA ASP A 189 -23.98 -16.11 -1.05
C ASP A 189 -24.12 -17.64 -1.20
N THR A 190 -23.64 -18.18 -2.31
CA THR A 190 -23.92 -19.56 -2.73
C THR A 190 -22.75 -20.29 -3.37
N ASN A 191 -21.54 -19.66 -3.44
CA ASN A 191 -20.40 -20.25 -4.16
C ASN A 191 -19.43 -21.03 -3.26
N ASP A 192 -19.65 -21.04 -1.93
CA ASP A 192 -18.77 -21.67 -0.95
C ASP A 192 -17.29 -21.25 -1.09
N SER A 193 -17.04 -20.01 -1.51
CA SER A 193 -15.71 -19.48 -1.81
C SER A 193 -15.46 -18.17 -1.08
N HIS A 194 -14.19 -17.76 -1.00
CA HIS A 194 -13.86 -16.43 -0.51
C HIS A 194 -14.45 -15.37 -1.43
N ASP A 195 -15.15 -14.44 -0.84
CA ASP A 195 -15.67 -13.22 -1.46
C ASP A 195 -15.08 -11.98 -0.79
N VAL A 196 -15.08 -10.86 -1.51
CA VAL A 196 -14.66 -9.56 -0.97
C VAL A 196 -15.89 -8.76 -0.56
N PHE A 197 -15.86 -8.27 0.69
CA PHE A 197 -16.92 -7.48 1.30
C PHE A 197 -16.42 -6.10 1.68
N VAL A 198 -17.35 -5.15 1.79
CA VAL A 198 -17.12 -3.82 2.39
C VAL A 198 -18.16 -3.57 3.46
N ARG A 199 -17.68 -3.25 4.67
CA ARG A 199 -18.50 -2.76 5.78
C ARG A 199 -18.50 -1.23 5.79
N ASP A 200 -19.66 -0.61 5.71
CA ASP A 200 -19.85 0.80 6.07
C ASP A 200 -20.13 0.87 7.59
N ARG A 201 -19.15 1.33 8.35
CA ARG A 201 -19.23 1.43 9.81
C ARG A 201 -20.24 2.49 10.26
N GLN A 202 -20.58 3.47 9.42
CA GLN A 202 -21.54 4.51 9.75
C GLN A 202 -22.99 4.03 9.60
N THR A 203 -23.30 3.31 8.51
CA THR A 203 -24.67 2.81 8.26
C THR A 203 -24.91 1.42 8.85
N GLY A 204 -23.83 0.67 9.11
CA GLY A 204 -23.91 -0.72 9.53
C GLY A 204 -24.27 -1.68 8.40
N GLU A 205 -24.05 -1.31 7.13
CA GLU A 205 -24.29 -2.16 5.97
C GLU A 205 -23.03 -2.93 5.59
N THR A 206 -23.17 -4.21 5.25
CA THR A 206 -22.14 -5.04 4.62
C THR A 206 -22.59 -5.37 3.21
N THR A 207 -21.72 -5.11 2.22
CA THR A 207 -21.98 -5.35 0.79
C THR A 207 -20.88 -6.21 0.21
N ARG A 208 -21.23 -7.18 -0.66
CA ARG A 208 -20.26 -7.93 -1.47
C ARG A 208 -19.84 -7.11 -2.67
N VAL A 209 -18.54 -7.01 -2.96
CA VAL A 209 -17.98 -6.27 -4.10
C VAL A 209 -17.30 -7.18 -5.13
N SER A 210 -17.11 -8.47 -4.81
CA SER A 210 -16.70 -9.51 -5.76
C SER A 210 -17.89 -9.96 -6.62
N VAL A 211 -18.44 -9.00 -7.38
CA VAL A 211 -19.62 -9.18 -8.26
C VAL A 211 -19.32 -8.65 -9.65
N ASP A 212 -20.02 -9.20 -10.66
CA ASP A 212 -19.99 -8.66 -12.02
C ASP A 212 -20.72 -7.30 -12.09
N SER A 213 -20.64 -6.61 -13.22
CA SER A 213 -21.30 -5.31 -13.43
C SER A 213 -22.86 -5.38 -13.44
N ASN A 214 -23.45 -6.56 -13.30
CA ASN A 214 -24.88 -6.77 -13.10
C ASN A 214 -25.23 -7.17 -11.66
N GLY A 215 -24.23 -7.15 -10.75
CA GLY A 215 -24.38 -7.51 -9.34
C GLY A 215 -24.42 -9.02 -9.07
N ARG A 216 -24.03 -9.88 -10.03
CA ARG A 216 -23.98 -11.32 -9.82
C ARG A 216 -22.67 -11.71 -9.16
N GLN A 217 -22.74 -12.63 -8.20
CA GLN A 217 -21.61 -13.22 -7.52
C GLN A 217 -20.59 -13.85 -8.47
N GLY A 218 -19.29 -13.69 -8.18
CA GLY A 218 -18.22 -14.42 -8.83
C GLY A 218 -18.33 -15.93 -8.57
N ASP A 219 -17.85 -16.75 -9.52
CA ASP A 219 -17.86 -18.22 -9.43
C ASP A 219 -16.56 -18.81 -8.85
N GLY A 220 -15.65 -17.98 -8.36
CA GLY A 220 -14.36 -18.39 -7.80
C GLY A 220 -13.89 -17.52 -6.65
N ILE A 221 -12.74 -17.86 -6.10
CA ILE A 221 -12.11 -17.16 -4.97
C ILE A 221 -11.81 -15.71 -5.34
N SER A 222 -12.21 -14.77 -4.48
CA SER A 222 -11.84 -13.36 -4.53
C SER A 222 -11.26 -12.93 -3.18
N GLN A 223 -10.08 -12.25 -3.17
CA GLN A 223 -9.33 -12.00 -1.95
C GLN A 223 -8.38 -10.81 -2.06
N LEU A 224 -7.72 -10.46 -0.94
CA LEU A 224 -6.69 -9.41 -0.84
C LEU A 224 -7.20 -8.04 -1.31
N PRO A 225 -8.26 -7.51 -0.71
CA PRO A 225 -8.82 -6.23 -1.12
C PRO A 225 -7.91 -5.05 -0.77
N SER A 226 -7.99 -4.00 -1.59
CA SER A 226 -7.44 -2.68 -1.34
C SER A 226 -8.50 -1.64 -1.69
N ILE A 227 -8.85 -0.77 -0.72
CA ILE A 227 -9.92 0.22 -0.88
C ILE A 227 -9.37 1.63 -1.09
N SER A 228 -9.99 2.43 -1.97
CA SER A 228 -9.63 3.85 -2.17
C SER A 228 -9.95 4.71 -0.95
N ALA A 229 -9.35 5.90 -0.88
CA ALA A 229 -9.48 6.80 0.28
C ALA A 229 -10.92 7.16 0.62
N ASP A 230 -11.77 7.32 -0.40
CA ASP A 230 -13.20 7.64 -0.27
C ASP A 230 -14.11 6.42 -0.08
N GLY A 231 -13.52 5.20 -0.06
CA GLY A 231 -14.24 3.94 0.04
C GLY A 231 -15.04 3.54 -1.21
N ARG A 232 -14.86 4.23 -2.34
CA ARG A 232 -15.64 4.00 -3.57
C ARG A 232 -15.10 2.83 -4.38
N HIS A 233 -13.80 2.77 -4.60
CA HIS A 233 -13.18 1.76 -5.45
C HIS A 233 -12.50 0.69 -4.61
N VAL A 234 -12.72 -0.56 -4.96
CA VAL A 234 -12.06 -1.71 -4.32
C VAL A 234 -11.35 -2.52 -5.39
N ALA A 235 -10.02 -2.59 -5.28
CA ALA A 235 -9.20 -3.50 -6.06
C ALA A 235 -9.08 -4.83 -5.32
N PHE A 236 -9.08 -5.95 -6.02
CA PHE A 236 -8.92 -7.27 -5.43
C PHE A 236 -8.43 -8.28 -6.47
N SER A 237 -7.91 -9.41 -6.00
CA SER A 237 -7.50 -10.55 -6.82
C SER A 237 -8.61 -11.57 -6.88
N SER A 238 -8.86 -12.16 -8.05
CA SER A 238 -9.89 -13.19 -8.20
C SER A 238 -9.57 -14.21 -9.29
N GLY A 239 -9.83 -15.50 -8.98
CA GLY A 239 -9.88 -16.60 -9.94
C GLY A 239 -11.28 -16.85 -10.52
N ALA A 240 -12.24 -15.94 -10.28
CA ALA A 240 -13.59 -16.07 -10.81
C ALA A 240 -13.66 -15.69 -12.28
N LYS A 241 -14.24 -16.59 -13.09
CA LYS A 241 -14.36 -16.43 -14.55
C LYS A 241 -15.51 -15.53 -14.98
N THR A 242 -16.42 -15.23 -14.06
CA THR A 242 -17.69 -14.56 -14.36
C THR A 242 -17.71 -13.08 -13.99
N LEU A 243 -16.65 -12.53 -13.38
CA LEU A 243 -16.60 -11.12 -12.97
C LEU A 243 -16.42 -10.14 -14.13
N SER A 244 -15.76 -10.56 -15.20
CA SER A 244 -15.53 -9.74 -16.40
C SER A 244 -16.64 -9.94 -17.43
N LEU A 245 -16.92 -8.89 -18.21
CA LEU A 245 -17.73 -8.98 -19.42
C LEU A 245 -17.02 -9.76 -20.55
N PHE A 246 -15.70 -9.89 -20.47
CA PHE A 246 -14.88 -10.66 -21.41
C PHE A 246 -14.54 -12.02 -20.82
N PRO A 247 -14.48 -13.08 -21.64
CA PRO A 247 -14.12 -14.41 -21.16
C PRO A 247 -12.78 -14.44 -20.43
N ASP A 248 -12.68 -15.25 -19.41
CA ASP A 248 -11.41 -15.68 -18.81
C ASP A 248 -10.90 -16.88 -19.60
N ASN A 249 -9.81 -16.71 -20.33
CA ASN A 249 -9.20 -17.74 -21.17
C ASN A 249 -7.93 -18.32 -20.56
N ASN A 250 -7.29 -17.58 -19.63
CA ASN A 250 -6.05 -18.01 -18.99
C ASN A 250 -6.30 -18.95 -17.79
N HIS A 251 -7.51 -18.92 -17.20
CA HIS A 251 -7.92 -19.68 -16.03
C HIS A 251 -7.01 -19.46 -14.80
N ALA A 252 -6.44 -18.26 -14.68
CA ALA A 252 -5.59 -17.84 -13.59
C ALA A 252 -6.23 -16.70 -12.80
N ASP A 253 -5.63 -16.33 -11.68
CA ASP A 253 -6.10 -15.16 -10.94
C ASP A 253 -5.84 -13.88 -11.73
N ASP A 254 -6.84 -13.03 -11.76
CA ASP A 254 -6.82 -11.70 -12.35
C ASP A 254 -7.03 -10.62 -11.30
N VAL A 255 -6.66 -9.38 -11.61
CA VAL A 255 -6.95 -8.21 -10.78
C VAL A 255 -8.15 -7.47 -11.31
N PHE A 256 -9.10 -7.20 -10.40
CA PHE A 256 -10.33 -6.48 -10.68
C PHE A 256 -10.42 -5.20 -9.84
N VAL A 257 -11.20 -4.23 -10.33
CA VAL A 257 -11.65 -3.08 -9.56
C VAL A 257 -13.16 -2.98 -9.65
N HIS A 258 -13.82 -2.97 -8.50
CA HIS A 258 -15.24 -2.68 -8.38
C HIS A 258 -15.47 -1.23 -7.97
N ASP A 259 -16.29 -0.49 -8.71
CA ASP A 259 -16.77 0.85 -8.36
C ASP A 259 -18.14 0.72 -7.65
N ARG A 260 -18.13 0.88 -6.34
CA ARG A 260 -19.32 0.75 -5.48
C ARG A 260 -20.43 1.78 -5.77
N LEU A 261 -20.09 2.90 -6.42
CA LEU A 261 -21.08 3.93 -6.77
C LEU A 261 -21.85 3.56 -8.04
N THR A 262 -21.16 2.98 -9.04
CA THR A 262 -21.77 2.63 -10.33
C THR A 262 -22.15 1.15 -10.44
N GLY A 263 -21.60 0.31 -9.56
CA GLY A 263 -21.73 -1.14 -9.64
C GLY A 263 -20.88 -1.80 -10.73
N TYR A 264 -19.99 -1.03 -11.40
CA TYR A 264 -19.17 -1.54 -12.49
C TYR A 264 -17.94 -2.27 -11.97
N THR A 265 -17.70 -3.48 -12.49
CA THR A 265 -16.48 -4.27 -12.22
C THR A 265 -15.67 -4.37 -13.51
N ASP A 266 -14.38 -4.01 -13.41
CA ASP A 266 -13.45 -4.02 -14.55
C ASP A 266 -12.23 -4.88 -14.22
N ARG A 267 -11.82 -5.76 -15.16
CA ARG A 267 -10.54 -6.46 -15.09
C ARG A 267 -9.45 -5.49 -15.53
N ILE A 268 -8.44 -5.29 -14.69
CA ILE A 268 -7.35 -4.32 -14.95
C ILE A 268 -6.00 -4.99 -15.22
N SER A 269 -5.87 -6.29 -15.00
CA SER A 269 -4.72 -7.10 -15.40
C SER A 269 -4.75 -7.38 -16.91
N VAL A 270 -4.64 -6.29 -17.70
CA VAL A 270 -4.74 -6.32 -19.14
C VAL A 270 -3.56 -5.64 -19.80
N GLY A 271 -3.16 -6.16 -20.95
CA GLY A 271 -2.15 -5.60 -21.81
C GLY A 271 -2.69 -4.57 -22.81
N PRO A 272 -1.92 -4.24 -23.84
CA PRO A 272 -2.33 -3.36 -24.93
C PRO A 272 -3.66 -3.78 -25.52
N ASP A 273 -4.50 -2.80 -25.89
CA ASP A 273 -5.83 -3.02 -26.49
C ASP A 273 -6.82 -3.77 -25.58
N GLY A 274 -6.53 -3.86 -24.27
CA GLY A 274 -7.37 -4.56 -23.31
C GLY A 274 -7.27 -6.09 -23.38
N ALA A 275 -6.22 -6.62 -24.01
CA ALA A 275 -5.97 -8.06 -24.03
C ALA A 275 -5.73 -8.59 -22.61
N GLU A 276 -6.35 -9.71 -22.28
CA GLU A 276 -6.17 -10.42 -21.01
C GLU A 276 -4.71 -10.79 -20.77
N GLY A 277 -4.24 -10.68 -19.51
CA GLY A 277 -2.96 -11.26 -19.09
C GLY A 277 -2.92 -12.75 -19.39
N ASN A 278 -1.78 -13.26 -19.87
CA ASN A 278 -1.65 -14.68 -20.21
C ASN A 278 -1.27 -15.57 -19.03
N SER A 279 -1.16 -15.00 -17.81
CA SER A 279 -0.85 -15.71 -16.57
C SER A 279 -1.40 -14.94 -15.35
N ALA A 280 -1.16 -15.45 -14.12
CA ALA A 280 -1.73 -14.92 -12.89
C ALA A 280 -1.28 -13.49 -12.57
N SER A 281 -2.24 -12.70 -12.09
CA SER A 281 -2.03 -11.35 -11.55
C SER A 281 -2.66 -11.24 -10.17
N ARG A 282 -1.95 -10.67 -9.17
CA ARG A 282 -2.37 -10.70 -7.75
C ARG A 282 -1.90 -9.45 -6.99
N THR A 283 -2.19 -9.42 -5.67
CA THR A 283 -1.70 -8.44 -4.67
C THR A 283 -1.92 -6.98 -5.06
N ALA A 284 -3.13 -6.68 -5.53
CA ALA A 284 -3.48 -5.34 -6.00
C ALA A 284 -3.51 -4.30 -4.88
N THR A 285 -2.97 -3.11 -5.14
CA THR A 285 -3.09 -1.92 -4.29
C THR A 285 -3.58 -0.75 -5.13
N ILE A 286 -4.59 -0.02 -4.63
CA ILE A 286 -5.22 1.10 -5.34
C ILE A 286 -4.82 2.46 -4.74
N SER A 287 -4.62 3.49 -5.58
CA SER A 287 -4.36 4.86 -5.14
C SER A 287 -5.57 5.49 -4.44
N ALA A 288 -5.33 6.58 -3.68
CA ALA A 288 -6.36 7.24 -2.90
C ALA A 288 -7.57 7.72 -3.73
N ASP A 289 -7.32 8.18 -4.95
CA ASP A 289 -8.34 8.62 -5.90
C ASP A 289 -8.98 7.48 -6.72
N GLY A 290 -8.51 6.24 -6.54
CA GLY A 290 -8.97 5.07 -7.27
C GLY A 290 -8.49 5.01 -8.73
N ARG A 291 -7.55 5.87 -9.16
CA ARG A 291 -7.06 5.94 -10.54
C ARG A 291 -6.01 4.89 -10.86
N PHE A 292 -5.00 4.76 -10.00
CA PHE A 292 -3.86 3.88 -10.23
C PHE A 292 -3.99 2.60 -9.43
N VAL A 293 -3.66 1.46 -10.06
CA VAL A 293 -3.62 0.17 -9.39
C VAL A 293 -2.27 -0.48 -9.68
N ALA A 294 -1.48 -0.72 -8.64
CA ALA A 294 -0.28 -1.52 -8.73
C ALA A 294 -0.60 -2.97 -8.41
N PHE A 295 0.03 -3.90 -9.10
CA PHE A 295 -0.18 -5.33 -8.89
C PHE A 295 1.02 -6.15 -9.37
N GLU A 296 1.13 -7.36 -8.88
CA GLU A 296 2.11 -8.35 -9.32
C GLU A 296 1.52 -9.25 -10.39
N SER A 297 2.32 -9.61 -11.39
CA SER A 297 1.90 -10.55 -12.42
C SER A 297 3.05 -11.38 -12.96
N THR A 298 2.73 -12.63 -13.32
CA THR A 298 3.61 -13.53 -14.10
C THR A 298 3.24 -13.54 -15.59
N ALA A 299 2.37 -12.64 -16.03
CA ALA A 299 1.94 -12.53 -17.43
C ALA A 299 2.97 -11.75 -18.25
N SER A 300 3.37 -12.30 -19.39
CA SER A 300 4.38 -11.73 -20.28
C SER A 300 3.81 -10.88 -21.42
N ASN A 301 2.52 -10.56 -21.39
CA ASN A 301 1.84 -9.80 -22.45
C ASN A 301 1.18 -8.50 -21.96
N LEU A 302 1.45 -8.09 -20.71
CA LEU A 302 0.86 -6.87 -20.15
C LEU A 302 1.52 -5.60 -20.70
N VAL A 303 2.77 -5.66 -21.08
CA VAL A 303 3.51 -4.58 -21.76
C VAL A 303 4.29 -5.13 -22.94
N ALA A 304 4.57 -4.27 -23.93
CA ALA A 304 5.40 -4.66 -25.06
C ALA A 304 6.88 -4.79 -24.60
N GLY A 305 7.52 -5.87 -25.00
CA GLY A 305 8.95 -6.10 -24.69
C GLY A 305 9.22 -6.75 -23.33
N ASP A 306 8.18 -7.12 -22.61
CA ASP A 306 8.31 -8.01 -21.46
C ASP A 306 8.86 -9.36 -21.94
N THR A 307 10.02 -9.73 -21.39
CA THR A 307 10.75 -10.96 -21.75
C THR A 307 10.68 -12.01 -20.64
N GLY A 308 9.91 -11.72 -19.58
CA GLY A 308 9.75 -12.57 -18.41
C GLY A 308 9.31 -13.99 -18.76
N GLY A 309 9.86 -14.95 -18.03
CA GLY A 309 9.50 -16.36 -18.12
C GLY A 309 8.21 -16.65 -17.34
N ARG A 310 7.63 -17.83 -17.52
CA ARG A 310 6.37 -18.27 -16.90
C ARG A 310 6.32 -18.21 -15.36
N PHE A 311 7.45 -18.02 -14.70
CA PHE A 311 7.57 -17.98 -13.24
C PHE A 311 8.18 -16.66 -12.73
N ASP A 312 8.45 -15.74 -13.63
CA ASP A 312 9.04 -14.47 -13.30
C ASP A 312 7.91 -13.50 -12.93
N THR A 313 8.00 -12.92 -11.75
CA THR A 313 6.98 -12.01 -11.24
C THR A 313 7.43 -10.58 -11.43
N ASP A 314 6.67 -9.81 -12.16
CA ASP A 314 6.87 -8.38 -12.35
C ASP A 314 5.82 -7.55 -11.62
N ILE A 315 6.14 -6.28 -11.44
CA ILE A 315 5.25 -5.31 -10.84
C ILE A 315 4.75 -4.37 -11.93
N PHE A 316 3.44 -4.26 -12.03
CA PHE A 316 2.77 -3.41 -13.01
C PHE A 316 1.95 -2.32 -12.33
N LEU A 317 1.79 -1.22 -13.02
CA LEU A 317 0.88 -0.13 -12.67
C LEU A 317 -0.11 0.09 -13.81
N TYR A 318 -1.39 -0.02 -13.51
CA TYR A 318 -2.47 0.29 -14.43
C TYR A 318 -3.07 1.67 -14.12
N ASP A 319 -3.12 2.56 -15.12
CA ASP A 319 -3.85 3.83 -15.06
C ASP A 319 -5.26 3.63 -15.64
N ARG A 320 -6.27 3.64 -14.80
CA ARG A 320 -7.68 3.43 -15.16
C ARG A 320 -8.27 4.52 -16.05
N VAL A 321 -7.68 5.73 -16.05
CA VAL A 321 -8.12 6.85 -16.90
C VAL A 321 -7.59 6.70 -18.32
N THR A 322 -6.32 6.40 -18.48
CA THR A 322 -5.70 6.21 -19.80
C THR A 322 -5.83 4.78 -20.32
N ARG A 323 -6.18 3.83 -19.45
CA ARG A 323 -6.25 2.38 -19.72
C ARG A 323 -4.91 1.82 -20.21
N THR A 324 -3.83 2.23 -19.56
CA THR A 324 -2.49 1.79 -19.91
C THR A 324 -1.82 1.07 -18.76
N THR A 325 -1.15 -0.04 -19.07
CA THR A 325 -0.28 -0.79 -18.16
C THR A 325 1.16 -0.37 -18.39
N THR A 326 1.92 -0.17 -17.31
CA THR A 326 3.36 0.10 -17.32
C THR A 326 4.05 -0.80 -16.32
N GLN A 327 5.25 -1.28 -16.65
CA GLN A 327 6.08 -2.04 -15.72
C GLN A 327 6.81 -1.10 -14.75
N VAL A 328 6.92 -1.50 -13.48
CA VAL A 328 7.43 -0.67 -12.37
C VAL A 328 8.87 -1.05 -12.01
N ASN A 329 9.16 -2.36 -11.89
CA ASN A 329 10.44 -2.91 -11.47
C ASN A 329 11.48 -2.88 -12.61
N LEU A 330 11.77 -1.67 -13.10
CA LEU A 330 12.75 -1.46 -14.18
C LEU A 330 14.01 -0.79 -13.66
N GLY A 331 15.16 -1.31 -14.07
CA GLY A 331 16.46 -0.70 -13.85
C GLY A 331 16.71 0.54 -14.73
N PRO A 332 17.88 1.20 -14.60
CA PRO A 332 18.27 2.36 -15.41
C PRO A 332 18.37 2.07 -16.91
N ASP A 333 18.57 0.81 -17.28
CA ASP A 333 18.61 0.32 -18.68
C ASP A 333 17.21 0.01 -19.24
N GLY A 334 16.16 0.15 -18.41
CA GLY A 334 14.77 -0.15 -18.78
C GLY A 334 14.45 -1.65 -18.79
N LEU A 335 15.28 -2.49 -18.19
CA LEU A 335 15.07 -3.94 -18.10
C LEU A 335 14.76 -4.36 -16.66
N SER A 336 14.08 -5.50 -16.53
CA SER A 336 13.87 -6.24 -15.29
C SER A 336 14.72 -7.52 -15.31
N ASP A 337 15.15 -7.99 -14.14
CA ASP A 337 15.84 -9.28 -13.96
C ASP A 337 14.91 -10.36 -13.36
N ASP A 338 13.61 -10.10 -13.27
CA ASP A 338 12.56 -11.07 -12.91
C ASP A 338 12.72 -11.68 -11.49
N ARG A 339 13.25 -10.91 -10.54
CA ARG A 339 13.46 -11.33 -9.15
C ARG A 339 12.58 -10.57 -8.16
N THR A 340 11.26 -10.56 -8.36
CA THR A 340 10.33 -10.12 -7.33
C THR A 340 9.88 -11.33 -6.49
N PRO A 341 9.74 -11.17 -5.14
CA PRO A 341 9.50 -12.32 -4.27
C PRO A 341 8.11 -12.94 -4.43
N GLY A 342 7.23 -12.40 -5.25
CA GLY A 342 5.84 -12.83 -5.41
C GLY A 342 5.06 -12.83 -4.09
N GLN A 343 3.85 -12.29 -4.07
CA GLN A 343 2.96 -12.15 -2.90
C GLN A 343 3.39 -11.09 -1.87
N GLU A 344 4.38 -10.26 -2.17
CA GLU A 344 4.68 -9.07 -1.38
C GLU A 344 3.80 -7.91 -1.87
N ARG A 345 3.14 -7.22 -0.93
CA ARG A 345 2.30 -6.08 -1.30
C ARG A 345 3.15 -4.93 -1.80
N THR A 346 2.89 -4.46 -3.01
CA THR A 346 3.28 -3.13 -3.45
C THR A 346 2.38 -2.09 -2.77
N THR A 347 2.91 -0.90 -2.47
CA THR A 347 2.10 0.20 -1.92
C THR A 347 2.30 1.47 -2.72
N LEU A 348 1.25 2.31 -2.76
CA LEU A 348 1.19 3.53 -3.56
C LEU A 348 1.06 4.77 -2.68
N SER A 349 1.73 5.88 -3.07
CA SER A 349 1.34 7.21 -2.60
C SER A 349 -0.08 7.57 -3.04
N ALA A 350 -0.70 8.56 -2.38
CA ALA A 350 -2.11 8.92 -2.64
C ALA A 350 -2.38 9.26 -4.11
N ASP A 351 -1.46 9.91 -4.77
CA ASP A 351 -1.53 10.31 -6.18
C ASP A 351 -1.02 9.24 -7.17
N GLY A 352 -0.59 8.08 -6.65
CA GLY A 352 -0.01 7.00 -7.44
C GLY A 352 1.33 7.35 -8.09
N ARG A 353 2.02 8.42 -7.65
CA ARG A 353 3.33 8.81 -8.19
C ARG A 353 4.43 7.87 -7.73
N TYR A 354 4.45 7.56 -6.46
CA TYR A 354 5.48 6.72 -5.84
C TYR A 354 4.94 5.32 -5.58
N ILE A 355 5.68 4.32 -6.02
CA ILE A 355 5.37 2.91 -5.82
C ILE A 355 6.48 2.28 -5.00
N ALA A 356 6.18 1.82 -3.78
CA ALA A 356 7.11 1.08 -2.95
C ALA A 356 6.90 -0.42 -3.15
N PHE A 357 8.00 -1.15 -3.33
CA PHE A 357 7.99 -2.58 -3.64
C PHE A 357 9.25 -3.28 -3.14
N VAL A 358 9.23 -4.60 -3.17
CA VAL A 358 10.37 -5.47 -2.83
C VAL A 358 10.91 -6.12 -4.08
N SER A 359 12.24 -6.18 -4.19
CA SER A 359 12.90 -6.94 -5.24
C SER A 359 14.25 -7.47 -4.78
N GLY A 360 14.66 -8.61 -5.33
CA GLY A 360 16.01 -9.15 -5.22
C GLY A 360 16.88 -8.91 -6.46
N GLU A 361 16.46 -7.97 -7.32
CA GLU A 361 17.17 -7.65 -8.56
C GLU A 361 18.38 -6.76 -8.30
N ASP A 362 19.56 -7.23 -8.71
CA ASP A 362 20.84 -6.51 -8.52
C ASP A 362 20.99 -5.29 -9.47
N LYS A 363 20.10 -5.13 -10.48
CA LYS A 363 20.21 -4.11 -11.52
C LYS A 363 19.22 -2.95 -11.41
N LEU A 364 18.30 -2.98 -10.46
CA LEU A 364 17.33 -1.88 -10.27
C LEU A 364 18.00 -0.57 -9.93
N VAL A 365 19.11 -0.62 -9.20
CA VAL A 365 19.95 0.53 -8.88
C VAL A 365 21.43 0.18 -9.03
N THR A 366 22.27 1.19 -9.32
CA THR A 366 23.71 0.99 -9.35
C THR A 366 24.24 0.69 -7.94
N GLY A 367 25.17 -0.28 -7.83
CA GLY A 367 25.84 -0.62 -6.57
C GLY A 367 25.03 -1.54 -5.67
N ASP A 368 24.05 -2.24 -6.18
CA ASP A 368 23.45 -3.36 -5.50
C ASP A 368 24.35 -4.59 -5.63
N THR A 369 24.85 -5.10 -4.50
CA THR A 369 25.83 -6.18 -4.46
C THR A 369 25.58 -7.18 -3.34
N ASN A 370 24.46 -7.02 -2.58
CA ASN A 370 24.20 -7.86 -1.41
C ASN A 370 23.43 -9.15 -1.72
N SER A 371 22.86 -9.27 -2.93
CA SER A 371 22.00 -10.41 -3.35
C SER A 371 20.85 -10.67 -2.37
N SER A 372 20.37 -9.62 -1.72
CA SER A 372 19.28 -9.67 -0.75
C SER A 372 17.99 -9.10 -1.36
N TRP A 373 16.88 -9.41 -0.74
CA TRP A 373 15.64 -8.71 -1.01
C TRP A 373 15.71 -7.32 -0.39
N ASP A 374 15.53 -6.29 -1.19
CA ASP A 374 15.58 -4.90 -0.79
C ASP A 374 14.25 -4.19 -1.06
N VAL A 375 13.98 -3.11 -0.33
CA VAL A 375 12.83 -2.23 -0.55
C VAL A 375 13.25 -1.08 -1.45
N TYR A 376 12.47 -0.89 -2.50
CA TYR A 376 12.66 0.17 -3.50
C TYR A 376 11.43 1.07 -3.58
N VAL A 377 11.64 2.29 -4.08
CA VAL A 377 10.58 3.21 -4.50
C VAL A 377 10.84 3.62 -5.94
N ARG A 378 9.81 3.45 -6.78
CA ARG A 378 9.77 4.00 -8.14
C ARG A 378 9.02 5.32 -8.14
N ASP A 379 9.65 6.39 -8.56
CA ASP A 379 8.95 7.61 -8.99
C ASP A 379 8.59 7.46 -10.48
N ARG A 380 7.30 7.24 -10.78
CA ARG A 380 6.85 7.06 -12.16
C ARG A 380 6.93 8.32 -13.03
N VAL A 381 6.99 9.51 -12.40
CA VAL A 381 7.05 10.78 -13.12
C VAL A 381 8.47 11.04 -13.64
N THR A 382 9.48 10.80 -12.81
CA THR A 382 10.90 10.94 -13.19
C THR A 382 11.48 9.66 -13.77
N ALA A 383 10.75 8.54 -13.68
CA ALA A 383 11.20 7.21 -14.07
C ALA A 383 12.48 6.78 -13.34
N THR A 384 12.62 7.18 -12.05
CA THR A 384 13.77 6.80 -11.20
C THR A 384 13.37 5.76 -10.18
N THR A 385 14.27 4.79 -9.93
CA THR A 385 14.15 3.81 -8.86
C THR A 385 15.20 4.12 -7.80
N THR A 386 14.79 4.14 -6.54
CA THR A 386 15.65 4.41 -5.38
C THR A 386 15.54 3.27 -4.39
N ARG A 387 16.67 2.74 -3.90
CA ARG A 387 16.69 1.78 -2.81
C ARG A 387 16.44 2.50 -1.48
N VAL A 388 15.46 2.03 -0.71
CA VAL A 388 15.05 2.59 0.58
C VAL A 388 15.72 1.88 1.76
N SER A 389 15.98 0.58 1.62
CA SER A 389 16.64 -0.27 2.62
C SER A 389 18.15 0.01 2.68
N VAL A 390 18.51 1.22 3.10
CA VAL A 390 19.89 1.69 3.25
C VAL A 390 20.11 2.30 4.63
N ALA A 391 21.34 2.22 5.13
CA ALA A 391 21.75 2.88 6.38
C ALA A 391 21.83 4.42 6.21
N ASP A 392 21.99 5.15 7.30
CA ASP A 392 22.06 6.62 7.31
C ASP A 392 23.27 7.18 6.55
N ASP A 393 24.32 6.39 6.38
CA ASP A 393 25.50 6.73 5.58
C ASP A 393 25.34 6.37 4.09
N GLY A 394 24.18 5.83 3.70
CA GLY A 394 23.88 5.38 2.34
C GLY A 394 24.37 3.97 2.02
N SER A 395 25.01 3.26 2.96
CA SER A 395 25.41 1.87 2.74
C SER A 395 24.18 0.95 2.64
N GLN A 396 24.25 -0.04 1.76
CA GLN A 396 23.15 -0.99 1.57
C GLN A 396 22.93 -1.87 2.80
N SER A 397 21.70 -2.38 2.96
CA SER A 397 21.36 -3.32 4.02
C SER A 397 22.21 -4.60 3.89
N ASN A 398 22.57 -5.20 5.03
CA ASN A 398 23.29 -6.49 5.07
C ASN A 398 22.34 -7.67 5.29
N GLY A 399 21.05 -7.49 5.09
CA GLY A 399 20.01 -8.51 5.23
C GLY A 399 18.77 -8.17 4.40
N HIS A 400 17.82 -9.11 4.37
CA HIS A 400 16.60 -8.97 3.59
C HIS A 400 15.66 -7.92 4.20
N SER A 401 14.94 -7.20 3.33
CA SER A 401 13.92 -6.19 3.69
C SER A 401 12.62 -6.48 2.94
N TYR A 402 11.46 -6.34 3.63
CA TYR A 402 10.14 -6.76 3.15
C TYR A 402 9.03 -5.80 3.59
N SER A 403 7.82 -6.08 3.10
CA SER A 403 6.55 -5.50 3.55
C SER A 403 6.58 -3.96 3.58
N PRO A 404 6.86 -3.28 2.45
CA PRO A 404 6.87 -1.83 2.42
C PRO A 404 5.46 -1.25 2.61
N SER A 405 5.38 -0.09 3.27
CA SER A 405 4.18 0.74 3.35
C SER A 405 4.58 2.20 3.19
N ILE A 406 4.13 2.85 2.12
CA ILE A 406 4.45 4.24 1.80
C ILE A 406 3.35 5.18 2.30
N SER A 407 3.74 6.34 2.86
CA SER A 407 2.80 7.38 3.27
C SER A 407 2.07 8.00 2.07
N ALA A 408 0.91 8.59 2.31
CA ALA A 408 0.10 9.16 1.24
C ALA A 408 0.80 10.31 0.49
N ASP A 409 1.64 11.07 1.19
CA ASP A 409 2.46 12.14 0.63
C ASP A 409 3.69 11.64 -0.15
N GLY A 410 3.98 10.32 -0.07
CA GLY A 410 5.14 9.70 -0.73
C GLY A 410 6.49 9.97 -0.05
N HIS A 411 6.51 10.61 1.14
CA HIS A 411 7.77 11.01 1.78
C HIS A 411 8.32 10.02 2.81
N HIS A 412 7.53 9.03 3.22
CA HIS A 412 7.95 8.06 4.23
C HIS A 412 7.62 6.64 3.78
N VAL A 413 8.57 5.72 4.00
CA VAL A 413 8.36 4.28 3.78
C VAL A 413 8.67 3.53 5.06
N ALA A 414 7.66 2.84 5.59
CA ALA A 414 7.83 1.84 6.64
C ALA A 414 8.16 0.50 6.00
N PHE A 415 9.05 -0.28 6.58
CA PHE A 415 9.39 -1.62 6.09
C PHE A 415 10.01 -2.47 7.19
N THR A 416 10.00 -3.78 7.03
CA THR A 416 10.64 -4.73 7.93
C THR A 416 11.95 -5.22 7.36
N THR A 417 12.96 -5.47 8.19
CA THR A 417 14.25 -5.96 7.73
C THR A 417 14.96 -6.84 8.75
N SER A 418 15.69 -7.83 8.26
CA SER A 418 16.64 -8.65 9.04
C SER A 418 18.04 -8.03 9.10
N ALA A 419 18.26 -6.88 8.44
CA ALA A 419 19.57 -6.21 8.44
C ALA A 419 19.95 -5.72 9.84
N THR A 420 21.25 -5.78 10.14
CA THR A 420 21.84 -5.36 11.42
C THR A 420 22.58 -4.03 11.34
N ASN A 421 22.73 -3.47 10.12
CA ASN A 421 23.48 -2.23 9.87
C ASN A 421 22.62 -0.99 9.60
N LEU A 422 21.28 -1.09 9.65
CA LEU A 422 20.39 0.07 9.39
C LEU A 422 20.18 0.98 10.60
N GLY A 423 20.84 0.73 11.70
CA GLY A 423 20.68 1.42 12.97
C GLY A 423 20.13 0.49 14.06
N GLY A 424 20.28 0.85 15.32
CA GLY A 424 19.94 -0.01 16.46
C GLY A 424 21.15 -0.75 17.01
N ASP A 425 20.92 -1.66 17.95
CA ASP A 425 21.98 -2.39 18.66
C ASP A 425 22.60 -3.57 17.88
N GLY A 426 22.11 -3.82 16.66
CA GLY A 426 22.62 -4.87 15.76
C GLY A 426 22.43 -6.30 16.27
N THR A 427 21.66 -6.52 17.34
CA THR A 427 21.58 -7.81 18.04
C THR A 427 20.35 -8.65 17.69
N SER A 428 19.32 -8.06 17.04
CA SER A 428 18.10 -8.78 16.74
C SER A 428 18.27 -9.75 15.56
N ARG A 429 17.96 -11.03 15.80
CA ARG A 429 17.85 -12.06 14.76
C ARG A 429 16.47 -12.11 14.11
N ARG A 430 15.61 -11.13 14.40
CA ARG A 430 14.23 -11.05 13.90
C ARG A 430 14.07 -9.80 13.04
N PHE A 431 13.01 -9.74 12.27
CA PHE A 431 12.72 -8.57 11.45
C PHE A 431 12.44 -7.34 12.32
N ASN A 432 13.21 -6.30 12.10
CA ASN A 432 13.01 -4.99 12.74
C ASN A 432 12.18 -4.10 11.81
N LEU A 433 11.33 -3.27 12.41
CA LEU A 433 10.55 -2.26 11.69
C LEU A 433 11.31 -0.94 11.62
N TYR A 434 11.46 -0.42 10.42
CA TYR A 434 12.06 0.90 10.17
C TYR A 434 11.11 1.81 9.39
N VAL A 435 11.33 3.12 9.52
CA VAL A 435 10.73 4.12 8.63
C VAL A 435 11.83 4.99 8.05
N ARG A 436 11.87 5.06 6.73
CA ARG A 436 12.80 5.90 5.98
C ARG A 436 12.08 7.11 5.41
N GLY A 437 12.63 8.31 5.62
CA GLY A 437 12.23 9.50 4.89
C GLY A 437 12.85 9.48 3.49
N LEU A 438 12.02 9.72 2.47
CA LEU A 438 12.49 10.00 1.12
C LEU A 438 12.74 11.50 1.06
N GLY A 439 13.94 11.94 0.64
CA GLY A 439 14.26 13.36 0.47
C GLY A 439 13.27 14.03 -0.49
N ASN A 440 13.03 15.34 -0.29
CA ASN A 440 12.19 16.16 -1.17
C ASN A 440 12.86 16.37 -2.53
#